data_bd6e8bd0b1bb98cc35cdbc9568a44bb5
#
_entry.id   bd6e8bd0b1bb98cc35cdbc9568a44bb5
#
_cell.length_a   1.000
_cell.length_b   1.000
_cell.length_c   1.000
_cell.angle_alpha   90.00
_cell.angle_beta   90.00
_cell.angle_gamma   90.00
#
_symmetry.space_group_name_H-M   'P 1'
#
loop_
_entity.id
_entity.type
_entity.pdbx_description
1 polymer ?
#
loop_
_entity_poly.entity_id
_entity_poly.type
_entity_poly.pdbx_seq_one_letter_code
_entity_poly.pdbx_strand_id
1 'polypeptide(L)'
;MQLVCSVWPKAGDGEFVKAVKTLVPGARLLDRSGRVEIIVPDHGANTLAERLAESGMRFEWQRPPAPRPTLDFSARLARRVEEGLVRPDIPGLLTEYQREGLTRAVERAGSHLWWPCGSGKTLAGLLWSLCHEGPHVVVTRSAALFTWYREARARTTVEPHVWLPPSARKKKHEDLLDYAKRVSRPLVIVSWESLPAAINELAILRPHTVAFDEIHRSKSHKRWKAVPNSDGTLDFEKLENIAASAADLSKLVLFRLALTATPIRDRVRDLWAQLDLVEPGTWGRYWDWATRYCAARPGTFGGMDDKGSSNLEELEYRLRYVVHRVLPEQVAAMLPAKRRQCVFLPVAEQNKAAGSWVNAIKRATKEGKESALEVRLAEAASRKRAWMVDAMQEAASAGHKVVILTGRRNDVDVLGAAAKKAMPEHTATIWHTHGDDSPADRDETCQAWLTSPGPAFLIATGDSIGESLNLQDADLMIVAMLPWTPGQVMQYEGRVARLGQQRPVLIQYIIAEETVDERVAEMLLNKLPSVAQLTGDNDVAMLRQSLTGMDDKDGLVDEVAAMLDQLDISDIVIDGDE
;
A
#
# COMPACT_ATOMS: atom_id res chain seq x y z
N MET A 1 -10.41 -27.06 -18.66
CA MET A 1 -9.67 -28.31 -18.49
C MET A 1 -10.51 -29.33 -17.76
N GLN A 2 -10.26 -30.62 -17.95
CA GLN A 2 -11.05 -31.67 -17.34
C GLN A 2 -10.11 -32.58 -16.57
N LEU A 3 -10.36 -32.66 -15.25
CA LEU A 3 -9.62 -33.49 -14.32
C LEU A 3 -10.52 -34.60 -13.86
N VAL A 4 -10.03 -35.83 -13.90
CA VAL A 4 -10.78 -37.00 -13.45
C VAL A 4 -10.14 -37.55 -12.20
N CYS A 5 -10.88 -37.58 -11.10
CA CYS A 5 -10.45 -38.21 -9.85
C CYS A 5 -10.80 -39.70 -9.90
N SER A 6 -9.80 -40.56 -9.79
CA SER A 6 -9.94 -42.02 -9.85
C SER A 6 -10.23 -42.64 -8.45
N VAL A 7 -10.02 -41.92 -7.38
CA VAL A 7 -10.40 -42.32 -6.01
C VAL A 7 -11.26 -41.22 -5.42
N TRP A 8 -12.52 -41.56 -5.23
CA TRP A 8 -13.52 -40.67 -4.73
C TRP A 8 -13.86 -40.96 -3.25
N PRO A 9 -13.93 -39.98 -2.38
CA PRO A 9 -14.70 -40.15 -1.17
C PRO A 9 -16.15 -40.38 -1.60
N LYS A 10 -16.85 -41.32 -1.01
CA LYS A 10 -18.16 -41.86 -1.40
C LYS A 10 -19.09 -40.82 -2.00
N ALA A 11 -19.75 -41.16 -3.13
CA ALA A 11 -20.75 -40.30 -3.77
C ALA A 11 -21.70 -39.71 -2.72
N GLY A 12 -21.73 -38.38 -2.62
CA GLY A 12 -22.54 -37.67 -1.64
C GLY A 12 -21.76 -36.85 -0.62
N ASP A 13 -20.42 -36.84 -0.67
CA ASP A 13 -19.62 -36.02 0.24
C ASP A 13 -19.72 -34.53 -0.13
N GLY A 14 -20.77 -33.89 0.44
CA GLY A 14 -21.03 -32.46 0.22
C GLY A 14 -19.87 -31.57 0.64
N GLU A 15 -19.01 -32.02 1.56
CA GLU A 15 -17.81 -31.30 1.99
C GLU A 15 -16.75 -31.23 0.89
N PHE A 16 -16.51 -32.33 0.18
CA PHE A 16 -15.57 -32.31 -0.93
C PHE A 16 -16.04 -31.40 -2.09
N VAL A 17 -17.32 -31.53 -2.47
CA VAL A 17 -17.93 -30.65 -3.50
C VAL A 17 -17.81 -29.19 -3.08
N LYS A 18 -18.06 -28.91 -1.84
CA LYS A 18 -17.94 -27.58 -1.25
C LYS A 18 -16.48 -27.11 -1.24
N ALA A 19 -15.53 -27.97 -0.88
CA ALA A 19 -14.10 -27.67 -0.88
C ALA A 19 -13.59 -27.38 -2.28
N VAL A 20 -13.92 -28.19 -3.29
CA VAL A 20 -13.53 -27.95 -4.69
C VAL A 20 -14.13 -26.65 -5.24
N LYS A 21 -15.40 -26.37 -5.00
CA LYS A 21 -16.05 -25.11 -5.42
C LYS A 21 -15.48 -23.89 -4.67
N THR A 22 -15.03 -24.10 -3.46
CA THR A 22 -14.37 -23.07 -2.66
C THR A 22 -12.96 -22.77 -3.17
N LEU A 23 -12.21 -23.82 -3.51
CA LEU A 23 -10.85 -23.69 -4.04
C LEU A 23 -10.83 -23.10 -5.46
N VAL A 24 -11.78 -23.51 -6.29
CA VAL A 24 -11.88 -23.07 -7.66
C VAL A 24 -13.32 -22.65 -7.96
N PRO A 25 -13.69 -21.41 -7.68
CA PRO A 25 -14.98 -20.85 -8.10
C PRO A 25 -15.18 -21.03 -9.61
N GLY A 26 -16.31 -21.57 -10.01
CA GLY A 26 -16.60 -21.92 -11.41
C GLY A 26 -16.24 -23.35 -11.82
N ALA A 27 -15.64 -24.15 -10.93
CA ALA A 27 -15.49 -25.59 -11.15
C ALA A 27 -16.88 -26.27 -11.24
N ARG A 28 -17.04 -27.14 -12.24
CA ARG A 28 -18.23 -27.98 -12.42
C ARG A 28 -17.86 -29.42 -12.11
N LEU A 29 -18.60 -30.04 -11.21
CA LEU A 29 -18.45 -31.44 -10.87
C LEU A 29 -19.53 -32.24 -11.59
N LEU A 30 -19.10 -33.29 -12.32
CA LEU A 30 -19.99 -34.21 -13.00
C LEU A 30 -19.74 -35.62 -12.46
N ASP A 31 -20.74 -36.23 -11.86
CA ASP A 31 -20.67 -37.64 -11.44
C ASP A 31 -21.06 -38.52 -12.63
N ARG A 32 -20.12 -39.35 -13.10
CA ARG A 32 -20.34 -40.29 -14.17
C ARG A 32 -19.82 -41.65 -13.76
N SER A 33 -20.75 -42.55 -13.45
CA SER A 33 -20.44 -43.98 -13.28
C SER A 33 -19.36 -44.28 -12.23
N GLY A 34 -19.44 -43.60 -11.06
CA GLY A 34 -18.49 -43.81 -9.95
C GLY A 34 -17.13 -43.08 -10.13
N ARG A 35 -17.05 -42.22 -11.10
CA ARG A 35 -15.91 -41.28 -11.27
C ARG A 35 -16.44 -39.86 -11.24
N VAL A 36 -15.73 -38.95 -10.58
CA VAL A 36 -16.08 -37.55 -10.62
C VAL A 36 -15.15 -36.83 -11.59
N GLU A 37 -15.80 -36.20 -12.56
CA GLU A 37 -15.13 -35.29 -13.49
C GLU A 37 -15.24 -33.87 -12.96
N ILE A 38 -14.11 -33.23 -12.78
CA ILE A 38 -14.06 -31.82 -12.36
C ILE A 38 -13.63 -31.00 -13.57
N ILE A 39 -14.56 -30.22 -14.10
CA ILE A 39 -14.24 -29.25 -15.15
C ILE A 39 -13.81 -27.96 -14.46
N VAL A 40 -12.56 -27.60 -14.62
CA VAL A 40 -12.00 -26.40 -13.99
C VAL A 40 -11.63 -25.35 -15.03
N PRO A 41 -11.84 -24.08 -14.74
CA PRO A 41 -11.26 -22.99 -15.51
C PRO A 41 -9.73 -23.13 -15.56
N ASP A 42 -9.11 -22.69 -16.65
CA ASP A 42 -7.67 -22.85 -16.88
C ASP A 42 -6.80 -22.27 -15.76
N HIS A 43 -7.23 -21.17 -15.17
CA HIS A 43 -6.51 -20.49 -14.08
C HIS A 43 -6.54 -21.22 -12.72
N GLY A 44 -7.49 -22.13 -12.50
CA GLY A 44 -7.60 -22.87 -11.23
C GLY A 44 -7.12 -24.33 -11.30
N ALA A 45 -6.77 -24.80 -12.48
CA ALA A 45 -6.50 -26.22 -12.71
C ALA A 45 -5.25 -26.72 -11.98
N ASN A 46 -4.16 -25.98 -12.03
CA ASN A 46 -2.91 -26.39 -11.36
C ASN A 46 -3.05 -26.34 -9.85
N THR A 47 -3.69 -25.30 -9.32
CA THR A 47 -3.95 -25.16 -7.89
C THR A 47 -4.78 -26.31 -7.34
N LEU A 48 -5.81 -26.75 -8.11
CA LEU A 48 -6.62 -27.89 -7.71
C LEU A 48 -5.81 -29.19 -7.76
N ALA A 49 -4.98 -29.39 -8.80
CA ALA A 49 -4.14 -30.58 -8.94
C ALA A 49 -3.12 -30.71 -7.79
N GLU A 50 -2.44 -29.62 -7.44
CA GLU A 50 -1.53 -29.57 -6.30
C GLU A 50 -2.24 -29.97 -5.01
N ARG A 51 -3.44 -29.48 -4.78
CA ARG A 51 -4.25 -29.77 -3.60
C ARG A 51 -4.71 -31.22 -3.52
N LEU A 52 -5.16 -31.75 -4.64
CA LEU A 52 -5.55 -33.16 -4.71
C LEU A 52 -4.34 -34.08 -4.45
N ALA A 53 -3.17 -33.73 -4.97
CA ALA A 53 -1.94 -34.45 -4.71
C ALA A 53 -1.52 -34.39 -3.23
N GLU A 54 -1.57 -33.21 -2.62
CA GLU A 54 -1.27 -33.01 -1.19
C GLU A 54 -2.21 -33.80 -0.26
N SER A 55 -3.49 -33.93 -0.67
CA SER A 55 -4.48 -34.72 0.07
C SER A 55 -4.36 -36.24 -0.17
N GLY A 56 -3.37 -36.68 -0.95
CA GLY A 56 -3.17 -38.08 -1.30
C GLY A 56 -4.20 -38.63 -2.30
N MET A 57 -4.99 -37.79 -2.91
CA MET A 57 -5.98 -38.20 -3.92
C MET A 57 -5.30 -38.47 -5.25
N ARG A 58 -5.62 -39.62 -5.85
CA ARG A 58 -5.19 -39.94 -7.19
C ARG A 58 -6.14 -39.30 -8.19
N PHE A 59 -5.57 -38.57 -9.16
CA PHE A 59 -6.31 -37.92 -10.22
C PHE A 59 -5.58 -38.10 -11.56
N GLU A 60 -6.32 -38.02 -12.63
CA GLU A 60 -5.80 -38.11 -13.99
C GLU A 60 -6.36 -36.96 -14.83
N TRP A 61 -5.51 -36.30 -15.59
CA TRP A 61 -5.93 -35.28 -16.52
C TRP A 61 -6.42 -35.89 -17.84
N GLN A 62 -7.68 -35.69 -18.16
CA GLN A 62 -8.16 -36.03 -19.53
C GLN A 62 -7.69 -35.00 -20.56
N ARG A 63 -7.55 -33.74 -20.13
CA ARG A 63 -6.90 -32.69 -20.90
C ARG A 63 -5.96 -31.98 -19.94
N PRO A 64 -4.70 -32.40 -19.87
CA PRO A 64 -3.73 -31.70 -19.03
C PRO A 64 -3.62 -30.24 -19.48
N PRO A 65 -3.37 -29.32 -18.57
CA PRO A 65 -2.95 -27.99 -18.96
C PRO A 65 -1.75 -28.15 -19.89
N ALA A 66 -1.67 -27.31 -20.93
CA ALA A 66 -0.43 -27.21 -21.69
C ALA A 66 0.73 -27.06 -20.70
N PRO A 67 1.80 -27.86 -20.82
CA PRO A 67 2.93 -27.72 -19.92
C PRO A 67 3.33 -26.24 -19.95
N ARG A 68 3.17 -25.57 -18.84
CA ARG A 68 3.74 -24.23 -18.71
C ARG A 68 5.23 -24.46 -18.90
N PRO A 69 5.89 -23.78 -19.85
CA PRO A 69 7.34 -23.81 -19.85
C PRO A 69 7.75 -23.45 -18.45
N THR A 70 8.55 -24.27 -17.82
CA THR A 70 9.15 -24.00 -16.52
C THR A 70 9.91 -22.69 -16.66
N LEU A 71 9.28 -21.61 -16.24
CA LEU A 71 9.81 -20.27 -16.41
C LEU A 71 10.74 -20.03 -15.24
N ASP A 72 11.91 -20.66 -15.27
CA ASP A 72 12.95 -20.36 -14.29
C ASP A 72 13.27 -18.87 -14.35
N PHE A 73 12.96 -18.17 -13.26
CA PHE A 73 13.25 -16.74 -13.13
C PHE A 73 14.73 -16.44 -13.38
N SER A 74 15.62 -17.28 -12.86
CA SER A 74 17.07 -17.09 -13.00
C SER A 74 17.51 -17.18 -14.46
N ALA A 75 17.00 -18.15 -15.22
CA ALA A 75 17.29 -18.28 -16.63
C ALA A 75 16.72 -17.11 -17.46
N ARG A 76 15.53 -16.65 -17.14
CA ARG A 76 14.94 -15.46 -17.78
C ARG A 76 15.72 -14.19 -17.47
N LEU A 77 16.09 -14.00 -16.22
CA LEU A 77 16.89 -12.85 -15.81
C LEU A 77 18.27 -12.87 -16.49
N ALA A 78 18.94 -14.03 -16.54
CA ALA A 78 20.21 -14.20 -17.25
C ALA A 78 20.08 -13.80 -18.72
N ARG A 79 19.03 -14.28 -19.39
CA ARG A 79 18.74 -13.89 -20.78
C ARG A 79 18.53 -12.38 -20.93
N ARG A 80 17.86 -11.70 -19.97
CA ARG A 80 17.69 -10.23 -20.02
C ARG A 80 19.00 -9.48 -19.81
N VAL A 81 19.92 -10.05 -19.06
CA VAL A 81 21.30 -9.53 -18.94
C VAL A 81 22.07 -9.71 -20.25
N GLU A 82 21.99 -10.89 -20.90
CA GLU A 82 22.60 -11.15 -22.19
C GLU A 82 22.06 -10.27 -23.32
N GLU A 83 20.73 -10.00 -23.30
CA GLU A 83 20.08 -9.04 -24.20
C GLU A 83 20.45 -7.58 -23.89
N GLY A 84 21.20 -7.32 -22.83
CA GLY A 84 21.59 -5.97 -22.39
C GLY A 84 20.45 -5.15 -21.79
N LEU A 85 19.30 -5.75 -21.48
CA LEU A 85 18.13 -5.05 -20.90
C LEU A 85 18.29 -4.80 -19.40
N VAL A 86 18.97 -5.69 -18.70
CA VAL A 86 19.26 -5.60 -17.26
C VAL A 86 20.76 -5.52 -17.06
N ARG A 87 21.24 -4.68 -16.15
CA ARG A 87 22.67 -4.53 -15.88
C ARG A 87 23.26 -5.82 -15.29
N PRO A 88 24.49 -6.20 -15.62
CA PRO A 88 25.10 -7.47 -15.21
C PRO A 88 25.27 -7.67 -13.71
N ASP A 89 25.36 -6.59 -12.94
CA ASP A 89 25.52 -6.62 -11.47
C ASP A 89 24.19 -6.93 -10.73
N ILE A 90 23.06 -6.68 -11.36
CA ILE A 90 21.73 -6.76 -10.71
C ILE A 90 21.41 -8.17 -10.17
N PRO A 91 21.67 -9.29 -10.89
CA PRO A 91 21.42 -10.61 -10.33
C PRO A 91 22.16 -10.86 -9.01
N GLY A 92 23.35 -10.32 -8.83
CA GLY A 92 24.13 -10.43 -7.59
C GLY A 92 23.55 -9.65 -6.41
N LEU A 93 22.75 -8.62 -6.66
CA LEU A 93 22.15 -7.78 -5.62
C LEU A 93 20.87 -8.37 -5.03
N LEU A 94 20.27 -9.37 -5.68
CA LEU A 94 19.04 -9.97 -5.20
C LEU A 94 19.27 -10.85 -3.97
N THR A 95 18.49 -10.62 -2.94
CA THR A 95 18.44 -11.47 -1.75
C THR A 95 17.74 -12.81 -2.03
N GLU A 96 17.90 -13.77 -1.14
CA GLU A 96 17.29 -15.10 -1.28
C GLU A 96 15.76 -15.02 -1.37
N TYR A 97 15.12 -14.30 -0.45
CA TYR A 97 13.66 -14.15 -0.46
C TYR A 97 13.14 -13.44 -1.74
N GLN A 98 13.94 -12.51 -2.30
CA GLN A 98 13.57 -11.86 -3.57
C GLN A 98 13.62 -12.86 -4.73
N ARG A 99 14.65 -13.71 -4.80
CA ARG A 99 14.76 -14.77 -5.81
C ARG A 99 13.62 -15.75 -5.69
N GLU A 100 13.32 -16.21 -4.48
CA GLU A 100 12.20 -17.14 -4.22
C GLU A 100 10.87 -16.53 -4.65
N GLY A 101 10.54 -15.33 -4.17
CA GLY A 101 9.29 -14.66 -4.49
C GLY A 101 9.12 -14.38 -5.99
N LEU A 102 10.20 -13.98 -6.67
CA LEU A 102 10.18 -13.73 -8.11
C LEU A 102 10.06 -15.04 -8.92
N THR A 103 10.72 -16.12 -8.50
CA THR A 103 10.56 -17.44 -9.11
C THR A 103 9.10 -17.89 -9.07
N ARG A 104 8.46 -17.77 -7.89
CA ARG A 104 7.02 -18.10 -7.74
C ARG A 104 6.12 -17.18 -8.56
N ALA A 105 6.47 -15.89 -8.65
CA ALA A 105 5.65 -14.90 -9.32
C ALA A 105 5.69 -15.00 -10.86
N VAL A 106 6.84 -15.34 -11.48
CA VAL A 106 6.95 -15.43 -12.94
C VAL A 106 6.26 -16.66 -13.52
N GLU A 107 6.03 -17.68 -12.71
CA GLU A 107 5.34 -18.92 -13.11
C GLU A 107 3.81 -18.77 -13.18
N ARG A 108 3.25 -17.68 -12.63
CA ARG A 108 1.82 -17.51 -12.45
C ARG A 108 1.27 -16.35 -13.28
N ALA A 109 0.01 -16.47 -13.70
CA ALA A 109 -0.71 -15.38 -14.34
C ALA A 109 -1.03 -14.24 -13.37
N GLY A 110 -1.11 -14.53 -12.06
CA GLY A 110 -1.34 -13.57 -11.00
C GLY A 110 -0.58 -13.95 -9.73
N SER A 111 0.06 -12.98 -9.08
CA SER A 111 0.80 -13.17 -7.83
C SER A 111 0.82 -11.91 -6.98
N HIS A 112 0.93 -12.12 -5.67
CA HIS A 112 1.11 -11.05 -4.69
C HIS A 112 2.46 -11.19 -4.00
N LEU A 113 3.19 -10.08 -3.87
CA LEU A 113 4.36 -9.96 -3.02
C LEU A 113 4.01 -9.06 -1.82
N TRP A 114 3.74 -9.68 -0.69
CA TRP A 114 3.51 -9.00 0.58
C TRP A 114 4.84 -8.88 1.31
N TRP A 115 5.60 -7.89 0.95
CA TRP A 115 6.93 -7.67 1.46
C TRP A 115 7.00 -6.37 2.27
N PRO A 116 7.76 -6.33 3.36
CA PRO A 116 7.89 -5.13 4.18
C PRO A 116 8.35 -3.91 3.40
N CYS A 117 8.15 -2.73 3.97
CA CYS A 117 8.75 -1.52 3.44
C CYS A 117 10.28 -1.66 3.40
N GLY A 118 10.92 -1.06 2.41
CA GLY A 118 12.39 -1.14 2.27
C GLY A 118 12.94 -2.47 1.72
N SER A 119 12.13 -3.49 1.47
CA SER A 119 12.54 -4.82 0.99
C SER A 119 12.90 -4.91 -0.50
N GLY A 120 12.89 -3.80 -1.24
CA GLY A 120 13.23 -3.79 -2.67
C GLY A 120 12.09 -4.19 -3.62
N LYS A 121 10.81 -3.99 -3.24
CA LYS A 121 9.63 -4.28 -4.08
C LYS A 121 9.70 -3.63 -5.47
N THR A 122 10.18 -2.40 -5.57
CA THR A 122 10.32 -1.66 -6.84
C THR A 122 11.23 -2.39 -7.81
N LEU A 123 12.42 -2.79 -7.36
CA LEU A 123 13.34 -3.59 -8.16
C LEU A 123 12.72 -4.94 -8.54
N ALA A 124 12.09 -5.62 -7.60
CA ALA A 124 11.44 -6.90 -7.85
C ALA A 124 10.34 -6.79 -8.92
N GLY A 125 9.45 -5.79 -8.82
CA GLY A 125 8.40 -5.54 -9.79
C GLY A 125 8.94 -5.20 -11.18
N LEU A 126 10.02 -4.43 -11.25
CA LEU A 126 10.72 -4.11 -12.50
C LEU A 126 11.28 -5.36 -13.16
N LEU A 127 12.04 -6.18 -12.42
CA LEU A 127 12.65 -7.40 -12.95
C LEU A 127 11.60 -8.43 -13.33
N TRP A 128 10.54 -8.58 -12.53
CA TRP A 128 9.41 -9.44 -12.87
C TRP A 128 8.77 -9.02 -14.20
N SER A 129 8.51 -7.73 -14.38
CA SER A 129 7.94 -7.22 -15.65
C SER A 129 8.85 -7.57 -16.83
N LEU A 130 10.14 -7.28 -16.73
CA LEU A 130 11.12 -7.52 -17.80
C LEU A 130 11.37 -9.02 -18.08
N CYS A 131 11.12 -9.91 -17.13
CA CYS A 131 11.17 -11.35 -17.36
C CYS A 131 10.03 -11.87 -18.27
N HIS A 132 9.06 -11.02 -18.60
CA HIS A 132 8.01 -11.30 -19.58
C HIS A 132 8.30 -10.57 -20.90
N GLU A 133 7.60 -10.96 -21.96
CA GLU A 133 7.68 -10.28 -23.25
C GLU A 133 6.66 -9.12 -23.32
N GLY A 134 6.81 -8.25 -24.32
CA GLY A 134 5.86 -7.20 -24.71
C GLY A 134 5.90 -5.94 -23.86
N PRO A 135 4.92 -5.06 -24.06
CA PRO A 135 4.80 -3.84 -23.29
C PRO A 135 4.42 -4.13 -21.82
N HIS A 136 4.94 -3.31 -20.91
CA HIS A 136 4.76 -3.43 -19.48
C HIS A 136 4.12 -2.18 -18.90
N VAL A 137 3.23 -2.34 -17.93
CA VAL A 137 2.63 -1.24 -17.19
C VAL A 137 2.93 -1.38 -15.71
N VAL A 138 3.30 -0.29 -15.09
CA VAL A 138 3.40 -0.16 -13.64
C VAL A 138 2.37 0.86 -13.20
N VAL A 139 1.45 0.46 -12.32
CA VAL A 139 0.51 1.35 -11.67
C VAL A 139 1.00 1.60 -10.26
N THR A 140 1.30 2.84 -9.95
CA THR A 140 1.86 3.22 -8.64
C THR A 140 1.20 4.50 -8.14
N ARG A 141 1.65 5.06 -7.04
CA ARG A 141 1.17 6.37 -6.57
C ARG A 141 1.85 7.51 -7.32
N SER A 142 1.18 8.66 -7.38
CA SER A 142 1.74 9.85 -8.01
C SER A 142 3.11 10.23 -7.45
N ALA A 143 3.31 10.11 -6.15
CA ALA A 143 4.60 10.35 -5.49
C ALA A 143 5.70 9.32 -5.87
N ALA A 144 5.34 8.13 -6.36
CA ALA A 144 6.27 7.06 -6.72
C ALA A 144 6.69 7.05 -8.18
N LEU A 145 6.01 7.79 -9.05
CA LEU A 145 6.25 7.79 -10.50
C LEU A 145 7.73 7.94 -10.83
N PHE A 146 8.38 8.95 -10.27
CA PHE A 146 9.78 9.23 -10.53
C PHE A 146 10.75 8.29 -9.81
N THR A 147 10.34 7.69 -8.71
CA THR A 147 11.13 6.62 -8.07
C THR A 147 11.20 5.39 -8.97
N TRP A 148 10.08 4.94 -9.53
CA TRP A 148 10.06 3.86 -10.51
C TRP A 148 10.85 4.21 -11.77
N TYR A 149 10.70 5.44 -12.26
CA TYR A 149 11.46 5.94 -13.41
C TYR A 149 12.97 5.87 -13.17
N ARG A 150 13.45 6.39 -12.04
CA ARG A 150 14.89 6.37 -11.70
C ARG A 150 15.39 4.96 -11.47
N GLU A 151 14.66 4.11 -10.79
CA GLU A 151 15.06 2.72 -10.55
C GLU A 151 15.19 1.97 -11.88
N ALA A 152 14.25 2.13 -12.81
CA ALA A 152 14.36 1.56 -14.13
C ALA A 152 15.61 2.05 -14.88
N ARG A 153 15.87 3.36 -14.89
CA ARG A 153 17.06 3.96 -15.49
C ARG A 153 18.38 3.53 -14.83
N ALA A 154 18.35 3.34 -13.51
CA ALA A 154 19.53 2.96 -12.75
C ALA A 154 19.90 1.48 -12.90
N ARG A 155 18.91 0.59 -13.09
CA ARG A 155 19.08 -0.87 -13.06
C ARG A 155 18.98 -1.54 -14.43
N THR A 156 18.45 -0.84 -15.41
CA THR A 156 18.19 -1.39 -16.75
C THR A 156 18.61 -0.41 -17.83
N THR A 157 18.59 -0.87 -19.08
CA THR A 157 18.76 -0.02 -20.26
C THR A 157 17.42 0.36 -20.89
N VAL A 158 16.31 -0.12 -20.30
CA VAL A 158 14.96 0.22 -20.77
C VAL A 158 14.71 1.70 -20.54
N GLU A 159 14.16 2.37 -21.53
CA GLU A 159 13.72 3.76 -21.42
C GLU A 159 12.28 3.78 -20.91
N PRO A 160 12.01 4.16 -19.64
CA PRO A 160 10.65 4.18 -19.12
C PRO A 160 9.92 5.45 -19.53
N HIS A 161 8.61 5.36 -19.70
CA HIS A 161 7.73 6.49 -19.94
C HIS A 161 6.81 6.73 -18.74
N VAL A 162 6.82 7.95 -18.20
CA VAL A 162 5.87 8.36 -17.16
C VAL A 162 4.65 8.96 -17.83
N TRP A 163 3.51 8.30 -17.73
CA TRP A 163 2.27 8.85 -18.23
C TRP A 163 1.75 9.95 -17.31
N LEU A 164 1.49 11.13 -17.86
CA LEU A 164 0.92 12.26 -17.14
C LEU A 164 -0.38 12.71 -17.84
N PRO A 165 -1.39 13.20 -17.09
CA PRO A 165 -2.59 13.76 -17.69
C PRO A 165 -2.24 15.00 -18.54
N PRO A 166 -3.01 15.31 -19.57
CA PRO A 166 -2.72 16.44 -20.49
C PRO A 166 -2.46 17.77 -19.77
N SER A 167 -3.17 18.03 -18.67
CA SER A 167 -3.01 19.24 -17.85
C SER A 167 -1.66 19.34 -17.15
N ALA A 168 -0.99 18.23 -16.89
CA ALA A 168 0.32 18.16 -16.22
C ALA A 168 1.49 18.01 -17.20
N ARG A 169 1.25 17.83 -18.50
CA ARG A 169 2.29 17.66 -19.53
C ARG A 169 3.01 18.97 -19.81
N LYS A 170 4.32 18.99 -19.68
CA LYS A 170 5.17 20.10 -20.17
C LYS A 170 5.30 20.00 -21.71
N LYS A 171 5.61 21.10 -22.40
CA LYS A 171 5.72 21.17 -23.88
C LYS A 171 6.63 20.08 -24.53
N LYS A 172 7.55 19.51 -23.79
CA LYS A 172 8.49 18.46 -24.25
C LYS A 172 8.08 17.05 -23.84
N HIS A 173 6.90 16.85 -23.26
CA HIS A 173 6.44 15.53 -22.85
C HIS A 173 6.04 14.73 -24.10
N GLU A 174 6.69 13.58 -24.31
CA GLU A 174 6.40 12.68 -25.42
C GLU A 174 5.03 12.00 -25.22
N ASP A 175 4.25 11.88 -26.28
CA ASP A 175 2.98 11.14 -26.23
C ASP A 175 3.22 9.64 -26.08
N LEU A 176 2.34 8.94 -25.37
CA LEU A 176 2.49 7.51 -25.10
C LEU A 176 2.56 6.66 -26.38
N LEU A 177 1.73 6.98 -27.36
CA LEU A 177 1.69 6.18 -28.59
C LEU A 177 2.92 6.41 -29.48
N ASP A 178 3.48 7.62 -29.46
CA ASP A 178 4.72 7.91 -30.17
C ASP A 178 5.92 7.27 -29.48
N TYR A 179 5.96 7.30 -28.15
CA TYR A 179 6.93 6.54 -27.36
C TYR A 179 6.86 5.04 -27.70
N ALA A 180 5.65 4.45 -27.71
CA ALA A 180 5.45 3.02 -27.98
C ALA A 180 5.85 2.60 -29.40
N LYS A 181 5.78 3.50 -30.39
CA LYS A 181 6.28 3.21 -31.75
C LYS A 181 7.81 3.20 -31.82
N ARG A 182 8.46 3.99 -30.98
CA ARG A 182 9.91 4.17 -30.98
C ARG A 182 10.64 3.10 -30.15
N VAL A 183 10.02 2.59 -29.09
CA VAL A 183 10.64 1.68 -28.13
C VAL A 183 10.12 0.26 -28.33
N SER A 184 11.04 -0.70 -28.52
CA SER A 184 10.69 -2.10 -28.76
C SER A 184 10.04 -2.80 -27.57
N ARG A 185 10.34 -2.37 -26.34
CA ARG A 185 9.80 -2.91 -25.08
C ARG A 185 9.32 -1.75 -24.19
N PRO A 186 8.14 -1.20 -24.48
CA PRO A 186 7.61 -0.08 -23.69
C PRO A 186 7.41 -0.46 -22.23
N LEU A 187 7.90 0.40 -21.33
CA LEU A 187 7.63 0.34 -19.88
C LEU A 187 6.94 1.64 -19.49
N VAL A 188 5.65 1.56 -19.22
CA VAL A 188 4.81 2.71 -18.89
C VAL A 188 4.55 2.74 -17.39
N ILE A 189 4.80 3.87 -16.78
CA ILE A 189 4.55 4.12 -15.36
C ILE A 189 3.41 5.12 -15.27
N VAL A 190 2.32 4.75 -14.60
CA VAL A 190 1.11 5.57 -14.44
C VAL A 190 0.69 5.61 -12.98
N SER A 191 0.11 6.72 -12.52
CA SER A 191 -0.42 6.78 -11.16
C SER A 191 -1.81 6.16 -11.06
N TRP A 192 -2.18 5.69 -9.85
CA TRP A 192 -3.53 5.22 -9.56
C TRP A 192 -4.56 6.29 -9.89
N GLU A 193 -4.27 7.53 -9.50
CA GLU A 193 -5.14 8.69 -9.70
C GLU A 193 -5.33 9.03 -11.18
N SER A 194 -4.30 8.84 -11.99
CA SER A 194 -4.34 9.12 -13.43
C SER A 194 -4.83 7.93 -14.27
N LEU A 195 -4.98 6.74 -13.68
CA LEU A 195 -5.35 5.51 -14.39
C LEU A 195 -6.69 5.63 -15.15
N PRO A 196 -7.75 6.25 -14.60
CA PRO A 196 -9.00 6.44 -15.33
C PRO A 196 -8.83 7.22 -16.65
N ALA A 197 -7.97 8.23 -16.65
CA ALA A 197 -7.67 9.00 -17.85
C ALA A 197 -6.74 8.28 -18.85
N ALA A 198 -5.88 7.39 -18.33
CA ALA A 198 -4.89 6.67 -19.13
C ALA A 198 -5.42 5.40 -19.78
N ILE A 199 -6.50 4.81 -19.28
CA ILE A 199 -6.91 3.43 -19.60
C ILE A 199 -7.11 3.18 -21.11
N ASN A 200 -7.62 4.16 -21.85
CA ASN A 200 -7.85 4.02 -23.28
C ASN A 200 -6.53 3.97 -24.07
N GLU A 201 -5.56 4.82 -23.74
CA GLU A 201 -4.22 4.79 -24.35
C GLU A 201 -3.49 3.50 -24.00
N LEU A 202 -3.59 3.03 -22.73
CA LEU A 202 -3.03 1.76 -22.27
C LEU A 202 -3.67 0.55 -22.99
N ALA A 203 -4.97 0.61 -23.28
CA ALA A 203 -5.65 -0.45 -24.04
C ALA A 203 -5.10 -0.57 -25.48
N ILE A 204 -4.79 0.55 -26.13
CA ILE A 204 -4.15 0.58 -27.45
C ILE A 204 -2.74 -0.02 -27.39
N LEU A 205 -2.00 0.23 -26.32
CA LEU A 205 -0.65 -0.34 -26.10
C LEU A 205 -0.65 -1.85 -26.00
N ARG A 206 -1.79 -2.49 -25.63
CA ARG A 206 -1.94 -3.94 -25.41
C ARG A 206 -0.85 -4.51 -24.48
N PRO A 207 -0.78 -4.07 -23.25
CA PRO A 207 0.29 -4.51 -22.35
C PRO A 207 0.20 -6.01 -22.06
N HIS A 208 1.35 -6.64 -21.88
CA HIS A 208 1.43 -8.05 -21.47
C HIS A 208 1.41 -8.20 -19.97
N THR A 209 2.00 -7.26 -19.25
CA THR A 209 2.09 -7.31 -17.78
C THR A 209 1.58 -6.04 -17.16
N VAL A 210 1.06 -6.16 -15.95
CA VAL A 210 0.84 -5.04 -15.04
C VAL A 210 1.41 -5.37 -13.66
N ALA A 211 2.22 -4.45 -13.13
CA ALA A 211 2.63 -4.45 -11.73
C ALA A 211 1.83 -3.36 -10.99
N PHE A 212 1.01 -3.77 -10.04
CA PHE A 212 0.24 -2.90 -9.17
C PHE A 212 1.04 -2.64 -7.88
N ASP A 213 1.68 -1.51 -7.81
CA ASP A 213 2.40 -1.07 -6.60
C ASP A 213 1.43 -0.40 -5.64
N GLU A 214 1.55 -0.73 -4.35
CA GLU A 214 0.62 -0.33 -3.29
C GLU A 214 -0.84 -0.66 -3.66
N ILE A 215 -1.07 -1.92 -4.05
CA ILE A 215 -2.36 -2.40 -4.58
C ILE A 215 -3.54 -2.15 -3.64
N HIS A 216 -3.30 -1.94 -2.35
CA HIS A 216 -4.33 -1.59 -1.38
C HIS A 216 -5.09 -0.28 -1.73
N ARG A 217 -4.59 0.53 -2.67
CA ARG A 217 -5.31 1.69 -3.22
C ARG A 217 -6.57 1.29 -3.98
N SER A 218 -6.64 0.07 -4.48
CA SER A 218 -7.80 -0.46 -5.21
C SER A 218 -8.85 -1.11 -4.30
N LYS A 219 -8.87 -0.80 -3.01
CA LYS A 219 -9.74 -1.44 -2.00
C LYS A 219 -11.25 -1.42 -2.32
N SER A 220 -11.72 -0.54 -3.19
CA SER A 220 -13.14 -0.44 -3.54
C SER A 220 -13.60 -1.61 -4.42
N HIS A 221 -14.71 -2.24 -4.01
CA HIS A 221 -15.42 -3.22 -4.83
C HIS A 221 -16.43 -2.56 -5.80
N LYS A 222 -16.72 -1.25 -5.63
CA LYS A 222 -17.71 -0.53 -6.42
C LYS A 222 -17.12 -0.16 -7.79
N ARG A 223 -17.54 -0.89 -8.81
CA ARG A 223 -17.13 -0.68 -10.22
C ARG A 223 -18.31 -0.30 -11.11
N TRP A 224 -19.54 -0.43 -10.57
CA TRP A 224 -20.80 -0.19 -11.28
C TRP A 224 -21.78 0.52 -10.37
N LYS A 225 -22.61 1.38 -10.95
CA LYS A 225 -23.69 2.07 -10.27
C LYS A 225 -25.01 1.60 -10.88
N ALA A 226 -25.97 1.22 -10.04
CA ALA A 226 -27.32 0.96 -10.49
C ALA A 226 -28.02 2.29 -10.81
N VAL A 227 -28.58 2.39 -12.00
CA VAL A 227 -29.33 3.55 -12.47
C VAL A 227 -30.76 3.11 -12.74
N PRO A 228 -31.76 3.67 -12.04
CA PRO A 228 -33.15 3.32 -12.28
C PRO A 228 -33.63 3.88 -13.62
N ASN A 229 -34.26 3.01 -14.41
CA ASN A 229 -34.94 3.40 -15.65
C ASN A 229 -36.33 3.96 -15.38
N SER A 230 -36.92 4.62 -16.36
CA SER A 230 -38.27 5.17 -16.28
C SER A 230 -39.38 4.11 -16.12
N ASP A 231 -39.09 2.85 -16.44
CA ASP A 231 -39.99 1.69 -16.28
C ASP A 231 -39.82 0.93 -14.95
N GLY A 232 -38.95 1.43 -14.05
CA GLY A 232 -38.64 0.82 -12.76
C GLY A 232 -37.60 -0.32 -12.83
N THR A 233 -37.06 -0.63 -14.00
CA THR A 233 -35.90 -1.55 -14.12
C THR A 233 -34.60 -0.85 -13.75
N LEU A 234 -33.57 -1.63 -13.45
CA LEU A 234 -32.23 -1.11 -13.12
C LEU A 234 -31.27 -1.42 -14.26
N ASP A 235 -30.67 -0.39 -14.81
CA ASP A 235 -29.45 -0.50 -15.60
C ASP A 235 -28.23 -0.35 -14.72
N PHE A 236 -27.07 -0.82 -15.22
CA PHE A 236 -25.81 -0.72 -14.53
C PHE A 236 -24.83 0.10 -15.36
N GLU A 237 -24.58 1.32 -14.93
CA GLU A 237 -23.53 2.14 -15.50
C GLU A 237 -22.18 1.84 -14.86
N LYS A 238 -21.16 1.74 -15.70
CA LYS A 238 -19.78 1.57 -15.23
C LYS A 238 -19.27 2.88 -14.65
N LEU A 239 -18.65 2.80 -13.48
CA LEU A 239 -18.03 3.96 -12.86
C LEU A 239 -16.69 4.27 -13.52
N GLU A 240 -16.44 5.55 -13.74
CA GLU A 240 -15.13 6.07 -14.15
C GLU A 240 -14.29 6.36 -12.91
N ASN A 241 -13.84 5.31 -12.24
CA ASN A 241 -13.02 5.42 -11.04
C ASN A 241 -11.81 4.48 -11.09
N ILE A 242 -10.90 4.65 -10.14
CA ILE A 242 -9.67 3.87 -10.00
C ILE A 242 -9.96 2.36 -10.02
N ALA A 243 -10.96 1.90 -9.26
CA ALA A 243 -11.26 0.47 -9.13
C ALA A 243 -11.77 -0.15 -10.44
N ALA A 244 -12.59 0.57 -11.19
CA ALA A 244 -13.10 0.11 -12.50
C ALA A 244 -11.98 0.09 -13.54
N SER A 245 -11.18 1.16 -13.63
CA SER A 245 -10.07 1.26 -14.58
C SER A 245 -8.96 0.25 -14.30
N ALA A 246 -8.66 -0.01 -13.03
CA ALA A 246 -7.72 -1.07 -12.65
C ALA A 246 -8.24 -2.46 -13.03
N ALA A 247 -9.55 -2.72 -12.87
CA ALA A 247 -10.16 -3.97 -13.28
C ALA A 247 -10.13 -4.15 -14.82
N ASP A 248 -10.30 -3.07 -15.57
CA ASP A 248 -10.16 -3.14 -17.05
C ASP A 248 -8.73 -3.43 -17.46
N LEU A 249 -7.76 -2.69 -16.90
CA LEU A 249 -6.35 -2.95 -17.16
C LEU A 249 -5.97 -4.39 -16.82
N SER A 250 -6.45 -4.88 -15.67
CA SER A 250 -6.22 -6.27 -15.26
C SER A 250 -6.73 -7.31 -16.27
N LYS A 251 -7.85 -7.03 -16.95
CA LYS A 251 -8.40 -7.91 -17.99
C LYS A 251 -7.64 -7.86 -19.30
N LEU A 252 -6.95 -6.76 -19.58
CA LEU A 252 -6.19 -6.58 -20.82
C LEU A 252 -4.85 -7.33 -20.82
N VAL A 253 -4.29 -7.62 -19.66
CA VAL A 253 -2.95 -8.18 -19.52
C VAL A 253 -2.97 -9.71 -19.31
N LEU A 254 -1.85 -10.35 -19.65
CA LEU A 254 -1.65 -11.78 -19.42
C LEU A 254 -1.15 -12.07 -18.00
N PHE A 255 -0.28 -11.22 -17.47
CA PHE A 255 0.38 -11.41 -16.19
C PHE A 255 0.19 -10.21 -15.26
N ARG A 256 -0.08 -10.47 -13.99
CA ARG A 256 -0.40 -9.47 -12.96
C ARG A 256 0.44 -9.69 -11.72
N LEU A 257 1.05 -8.64 -11.23
CA LEU A 257 1.79 -8.66 -9.98
C LEU A 257 1.27 -7.59 -9.05
N ALA A 258 0.93 -7.96 -7.83
CA ALA A 258 0.61 -7.02 -6.77
C ALA A 258 1.78 -6.89 -5.81
N LEU A 259 2.10 -5.66 -5.47
CA LEU A 259 3.15 -5.29 -4.51
C LEU A 259 2.52 -4.49 -3.38
N THR A 260 2.75 -4.88 -2.15
CA THR A 260 2.35 -4.09 -0.98
C THR A 260 3.07 -4.54 0.28
N ALA A 261 3.31 -3.61 1.18
CA ALA A 261 3.74 -3.90 2.55
C ALA A 261 2.54 -4.07 3.49
N THR A 262 1.40 -3.49 3.14
CA THR A 262 0.20 -3.39 3.98
C THR A 262 -1.02 -3.87 3.21
N PRO A 263 -1.19 -5.18 3.01
CA PRO A 263 -2.31 -5.73 2.22
C PRO A 263 -3.67 -5.42 2.85
N ILE A 264 -3.72 -5.33 4.17
CA ILE A 264 -4.91 -4.95 4.94
C ILE A 264 -4.58 -3.68 5.70
N ARG A 265 -5.19 -2.57 5.29
CA ARG A 265 -4.99 -1.28 5.97
C ARG A 265 -5.93 -1.08 7.15
N ASP A 266 -7.19 -1.45 6.99
CA ASP A 266 -8.23 -1.23 7.98
C ASP A 266 -9.02 -2.52 8.27
N ARG A 267 -9.51 -3.21 7.23
CA ARG A 267 -10.43 -4.36 7.38
C ARG A 267 -10.19 -5.45 6.35
N VAL A 268 -10.63 -6.67 6.68
CA VAL A 268 -10.53 -7.85 5.80
C VAL A 268 -11.17 -7.60 4.43
N ARG A 269 -12.28 -6.84 4.37
CA ARG A 269 -12.96 -6.50 3.11
C ARG A 269 -12.05 -5.82 2.07
N ASP A 270 -11.00 -5.12 2.51
CA ASP A 270 -10.06 -4.43 1.63
C ASP A 270 -9.27 -5.40 0.72
N LEU A 271 -9.21 -6.68 1.09
CA LEU A 271 -8.48 -7.69 0.31
C LEU A 271 -9.21 -8.12 -0.96
N TRP A 272 -10.55 -8.16 -0.97
CA TRP A 272 -11.28 -8.72 -2.11
C TRP A 272 -10.91 -8.06 -3.44
N ALA A 273 -10.90 -6.73 -3.47
CA ALA A 273 -10.60 -5.99 -4.69
C ALA A 273 -9.18 -6.23 -5.19
N GLN A 274 -8.22 -6.34 -4.27
CA GLN A 274 -6.81 -6.63 -4.58
C GLN A 274 -6.65 -8.04 -5.18
N LEU A 275 -7.30 -9.02 -4.56
CA LEU A 275 -7.28 -10.41 -5.01
C LEU A 275 -7.95 -10.57 -6.38
N ASP A 276 -9.09 -9.91 -6.58
CA ASP A 276 -9.82 -9.97 -7.86
C ASP A 276 -9.09 -9.23 -9.00
N LEU A 277 -8.29 -8.20 -8.70
CA LEU A 277 -7.43 -7.57 -9.71
C LEU A 277 -6.32 -8.51 -10.20
N VAL A 278 -5.76 -9.31 -9.32
CA VAL A 278 -4.63 -10.20 -9.64
C VAL A 278 -5.13 -11.51 -10.24
N GLU A 279 -6.22 -12.05 -9.75
CA GLU A 279 -6.85 -13.29 -10.22
C GLU A 279 -8.34 -13.04 -10.53
N PRO A 280 -8.68 -12.37 -11.64
CA PRO A 280 -10.05 -11.97 -11.94
C PRO A 280 -11.03 -13.14 -11.92
N GLY A 281 -12.09 -13.01 -11.13
CA GLY A 281 -13.17 -13.98 -11.00
C GLY A 281 -12.88 -15.21 -10.13
N THR A 282 -11.63 -15.42 -9.67
CA THR A 282 -11.25 -16.58 -8.85
C THR A 282 -11.85 -16.52 -7.45
N TRP A 283 -12.03 -15.33 -6.92
CA TRP A 283 -12.47 -15.08 -5.54
C TRP A 283 -14.00 -14.92 -5.41
N GLY A 284 -14.75 -15.13 -6.49
CA GLY A 284 -16.20 -15.03 -6.52
C GLY A 284 -16.71 -13.59 -6.47
N ARG A 285 -18.03 -13.44 -6.28
CA ARG A 285 -18.64 -12.11 -6.16
C ARG A 285 -18.31 -11.50 -4.80
N TYR A 286 -18.23 -10.19 -4.75
CA TYR A 286 -17.90 -9.47 -3.52
C TYR A 286 -18.78 -9.87 -2.32
N TRP A 287 -20.09 -9.92 -2.48
CA TRP A 287 -20.98 -10.22 -1.36
C TRP A 287 -20.90 -11.68 -0.87
N ASP A 288 -20.65 -12.64 -1.78
CA ASP A 288 -20.40 -14.04 -1.40
C ASP A 288 -19.11 -14.14 -0.58
N TRP A 289 -18.07 -13.43 -1.01
CA TRP A 289 -16.79 -13.32 -0.32
C TRP A 289 -16.91 -12.58 1.02
N ALA A 290 -17.62 -11.45 1.05
CA ALA A 290 -17.81 -10.66 2.25
C ALA A 290 -18.64 -11.42 3.32
N THR A 291 -19.69 -12.15 2.90
CA THR A 291 -20.45 -13.02 3.81
C THR A 291 -19.56 -14.07 4.44
N ARG A 292 -18.61 -14.64 3.65
CA ARG A 292 -17.74 -15.70 4.14
C ARG A 292 -16.60 -15.17 5.03
N TYR A 293 -15.95 -14.08 4.66
CA TYR A 293 -14.73 -13.62 5.32
C TYR A 293 -14.86 -12.34 6.13
N CYS A 294 -15.92 -11.57 5.91
CA CYS A 294 -16.19 -10.33 6.63
C CYS A 294 -17.39 -10.43 7.58
N ALA A 295 -17.95 -11.64 7.79
CA ALA A 295 -19.19 -11.82 8.55
C ALA A 295 -20.31 -10.86 8.10
N ALA A 296 -20.40 -10.59 6.78
CA ALA A 296 -21.32 -9.61 6.25
C ALA A 296 -22.79 -10.03 6.50
N ARG A 297 -23.59 -9.08 6.98
CA ARG A 297 -24.98 -9.28 7.36
C ARG A 297 -25.82 -8.03 7.05
N PRO A 298 -27.15 -8.15 6.96
CA PRO A 298 -28.00 -6.97 6.84
C PRO A 298 -27.76 -5.98 7.98
N GLY A 299 -27.55 -4.72 7.65
CA GLY A 299 -27.32 -3.66 8.62
C GLY A 299 -28.62 -3.15 9.23
N THR A 300 -28.52 -2.54 10.41
CA THR A 300 -29.67 -2.05 11.19
C THR A 300 -30.45 -0.92 10.51
N PHE A 301 -29.75 -0.13 9.67
CA PHE A 301 -30.31 1.02 8.95
C PHE A 301 -30.47 0.80 7.45
N GLY A 302 -30.50 -0.47 7.01
CA GLY A 302 -30.49 -0.84 5.60
C GLY A 302 -29.06 -1.05 5.06
N GLY A 303 -28.95 -1.70 3.87
CA GLY A 303 -27.64 -2.09 3.32
C GLY A 303 -27.04 -3.32 4.01
N MET A 304 -25.77 -3.58 3.74
CA MET A 304 -25.02 -4.70 4.30
C MET A 304 -23.86 -4.18 5.16
N ASP A 305 -23.75 -4.70 6.38
CA ASP A 305 -22.58 -4.48 7.24
C ASP A 305 -21.51 -5.56 6.94
N ASP A 306 -20.39 -5.14 6.38
CA ASP A 306 -19.26 -5.98 5.99
C ASP A 306 -17.97 -5.67 6.78
N LYS A 307 -18.14 -5.02 7.94
CA LYS A 307 -17.03 -4.50 8.75
C LYS A 307 -16.37 -5.56 9.63
N GLY A 308 -16.94 -6.74 9.72
CA GLY A 308 -16.46 -7.84 10.56
C GLY A 308 -15.34 -8.68 9.92
N SER A 309 -15.04 -9.81 10.58
CA SER A 309 -14.12 -10.83 10.10
C SER A 309 -14.63 -12.22 10.48
N SER A 310 -14.43 -13.21 9.59
CA SER A 310 -14.81 -14.60 9.79
C SER A 310 -13.95 -15.52 8.92
N ASN A 311 -13.84 -16.79 9.29
CA ASN A 311 -13.10 -17.83 8.54
C ASN A 311 -11.67 -17.40 8.13
N LEU A 312 -10.96 -16.70 9.01
CA LEU A 312 -9.64 -16.13 8.70
C LEU A 312 -8.58 -17.22 8.46
N GLU A 313 -8.64 -18.34 9.15
CA GLU A 313 -7.73 -19.48 8.94
C GLU A 313 -7.86 -20.05 7.53
N GLU A 314 -9.11 -20.18 7.03
CA GLU A 314 -9.36 -20.62 5.67
C GLU A 314 -8.83 -19.59 4.66
N LEU A 315 -9.07 -18.30 4.92
CA LEU A 315 -8.59 -17.22 4.05
C LEU A 315 -7.05 -17.24 4.00
N GLU A 316 -6.38 -17.33 5.14
CA GLU A 316 -4.92 -17.42 5.23
C GLU A 316 -4.40 -18.62 4.45
N TYR A 317 -5.02 -19.79 4.63
CA TYR A 317 -4.65 -20.99 3.91
C TYR A 317 -4.77 -20.81 2.39
N ARG A 318 -5.84 -20.20 1.88
CA ARG A 318 -6.00 -19.89 0.46
C ARG A 318 -4.97 -18.89 -0.06
N LEU A 319 -4.64 -17.88 0.73
CA LEU A 319 -3.67 -16.85 0.38
C LEU A 319 -2.26 -17.41 0.17
N ARG A 320 -1.87 -18.49 0.83
CA ARG A 320 -0.54 -19.15 0.69
C ARG A 320 -0.20 -19.53 -0.77
N TYR A 321 -1.22 -19.70 -1.63
CA TYR A 321 -1.01 -20.09 -3.02
C TYR A 321 -0.74 -18.92 -3.96
N VAL A 322 -1.26 -17.75 -3.65
CA VAL A 322 -1.16 -16.56 -4.50
C VAL A 322 -0.24 -15.50 -3.93
N VAL A 323 0.09 -15.61 -2.66
CA VAL A 323 0.91 -14.65 -1.93
C VAL A 323 2.27 -15.26 -1.60
N HIS A 324 3.33 -14.58 -1.99
CA HIS A 324 4.65 -14.76 -1.39
C HIS A 324 4.82 -13.68 -0.32
N ARG A 325 4.84 -14.13 0.93
CA ARG A 325 4.94 -13.25 2.10
C ARG A 325 6.34 -13.31 2.68
N VAL A 326 6.88 -12.14 3.00
CA VAL A 326 8.12 -11.99 3.76
C VAL A 326 7.79 -11.23 5.02
N LEU A 327 8.18 -11.78 6.16
CA LEU A 327 7.97 -11.13 7.44
C LEU A 327 9.09 -10.10 7.71
N PRO A 328 8.80 -9.04 8.47
CA PRO A 328 9.81 -8.04 8.83
C PRO A 328 11.06 -8.65 9.45
N GLU A 329 10.91 -9.70 10.28
CA GLU A 329 12.03 -10.38 10.94
C GLU A 329 12.99 -11.04 9.95
N GLN A 330 12.48 -11.54 8.81
CA GLN A 330 13.30 -12.16 7.76
C GLN A 330 14.19 -11.13 7.05
N VAL A 331 13.80 -9.86 7.08
CA VAL A 331 14.56 -8.74 6.50
C VAL A 331 15.27 -7.91 7.55
N ALA A 332 14.93 -8.07 8.83
CA ALA A 332 15.44 -7.25 9.93
C ALA A 332 16.98 -7.26 10.02
N ALA A 333 17.61 -8.42 9.76
CA ALA A 333 19.08 -8.52 9.75
C ALA A 333 19.75 -7.71 8.62
N MET A 334 19.00 -7.33 7.60
CA MET A 334 19.46 -6.55 6.44
C MET A 334 19.07 -5.08 6.52
N LEU A 335 18.17 -4.74 7.47
CA LEU A 335 17.73 -3.38 7.70
C LEU A 335 18.56 -2.75 8.83
N PRO A 336 18.76 -1.43 8.82
CA PRO A 336 19.41 -0.77 9.93
C PRO A 336 18.57 -0.93 11.21
N ALA A 337 19.25 -0.98 12.35
CA ALA A 337 18.58 -0.96 13.63
C ALA A 337 17.72 0.30 13.76
N LYS A 338 16.43 0.13 14.03
CA LYS A 338 15.51 1.23 14.32
C LYS A 338 15.14 1.22 15.81
N ARG A 339 15.17 2.40 16.41
CA ARG A 339 14.72 2.61 17.78
C ARG A 339 13.52 3.53 17.75
N ARG A 340 12.47 3.16 18.47
CA ARG A 340 11.26 3.98 18.64
C ARG A 340 11.27 4.61 20.02
N GLN A 341 10.87 5.86 20.07
CA GLN A 341 10.72 6.61 21.32
C GLN A 341 9.43 7.44 21.24
N CYS A 342 8.56 7.29 22.23
CA CYS A 342 7.46 8.21 22.42
C CYS A 342 7.92 9.32 23.37
N VAL A 343 7.73 10.55 22.94
CA VAL A 343 8.03 11.75 23.72
C VAL A 343 6.70 12.36 24.12
N PHE A 344 6.36 12.23 25.40
CA PHE A 344 5.17 12.84 25.97
C PHE A 344 5.53 14.25 26.43
N LEU A 345 4.84 15.25 25.88
CA LEU A 345 5.03 16.65 26.25
C LEU A 345 3.98 17.03 27.28
N PRO A 346 4.36 17.15 28.57
CA PRO A 346 3.44 17.56 29.61
C PRO A 346 2.95 19.01 29.35
N VAL A 347 1.76 19.32 29.82
CA VAL A 347 1.13 20.65 29.61
C VAL A 347 2.07 21.82 30.01
N ALA A 348 2.90 21.62 31.02
CA ALA A 348 3.87 22.63 31.48
C ALA A 348 4.96 22.97 30.45
N GLU A 349 5.31 22.02 29.58
CA GLU A 349 6.35 22.15 28.54
C GLU A 349 5.79 22.55 27.17
N GLN A 350 4.46 22.60 27.03
CA GLN A 350 3.79 23.00 25.81
C GLN A 350 3.82 24.51 25.61
N ASN A 351 3.73 24.96 24.37
CA ASN A 351 3.68 26.38 24.05
C ASN A 351 2.42 27.05 24.62
N LYS A 352 2.55 27.80 25.66
CA LYS A 352 1.45 28.53 26.34
C LYS A 352 0.79 29.62 25.49
N ALA A 353 1.44 30.05 24.40
CA ALA A 353 0.89 31.06 23.48
C ALA A 353 -0.25 30.54 22.59
N ALA A 354 -0.46 29.24 22.58
CA ALA A 354 -1.54 28.61 21.83
C ALA A 354 -2.90 28.76 22.51
N GLY A 355 -3.41 29.86 22.77
CA GLY A 355 -4.69 30.21 23.41
C GLY A 355 -5.73 29.10 23.67
N SER A 356 -6.80 29.38 24.38
CA SER A 356 -7.83 28.35 24.68
C SER A 356 -8.43 27.77 23.38
N TRP A 357 -8.16 26.51 23.13
CA TRP A 357 -8.69 25.73 21.97
C TRP A 357 -10.24 25.75 21.94
N VAL A 358 -10.91 25.79 23.09
CA VAL A 358 -12.37 25.92 23.21
C VAL A 358 -12.87 27.19 22.51
N ASN A 359 -12.15 28.30 22.63
CA ASN A 359 -12.51 29.54 21.96
C ASN A 359 -12.19 29.53 20.47
N ALA A 360 -11.15 28.81 20.06
CA ALA A 360 -10.81 28.59 18.63
C ALA A 360 -11.87 27.72 17.94
N ILE A 361 -12.30 26.60 18.55
CA ILE A 361 -13.39 25.76 18.03
C ILE A 361 -14.69 26.55 17.95
N LYS A 362 -15.09 27.25 19.00
CA LYS A 362 -16.31 28.07 19.00
C LYS A 362 -16.32 29.10 17.87
N ARG A 363 -15.15 29.67 17.54
CA ARG A 363 -15.00 30.64 16.46
C ARG A 363 -15.08 29.98 15.09
N ALA A 364 -14.32 28.90 14.86
CA ALA A 364 -14.28 28.17 13.61
C ALA A 364 -15.65 27.55 13.24
N THR A 365 -16.33 26.92 14.21
CA THR A 365 -17.67 26.35 14.03
C THR A 365 -18.72 27.44 13.74
N LYS A 366 -18.60 28.61 14.36
CA LYS A 366 -19.50 29.73 14.14
C LYS A 366 -19.30 30.39 12.76
N GLU A 367 -18.06 30.35 12.25
CA GLU A 367 -17.69 30.94 10.96
C GLU A 367 -17.82 29.95 9.79
N GLY A 368 -18.05 28.65 10.06
CA GLY A 368 -18.22 27.61 9.03
C GLY A 368 -16.97 27.34 8.18
N LYS A 369 -15.79 27.76 8.61
CA LYS A 369 -14.56 27.77 7.82
C LYS A 369 -13.64 26.56 8.01
N GLU A 370 -13.73 25.90 9.18
CA GLU A 370 -12.87 24.74 9.49
C GLU A 370 -13.65 23.70 10.33
N SER A 371 -13.34 22.43 10.13
CA SER A 371 -13.91 21.37 10.97
C SER A 371 -13.33 21.44 12.41
N ALA A 372 -14.12 21.00 13.40
CA ALA A 372 -13.66 20.97 14.79
C ALA A 372 -12.37 20.13 14.96
N LEU A 373 -12.20 19.10 14.12
CA LEU A 373 -11.00 18.25 14.09
C LEU A 373 -9.77 19.03 13.63
N GLU A 374 -9.86 19.79 12.53
CA GLU A 374 -8.73 20.58 12.02
C GLU A 374 -8.24 21.60 13.03
N VAL A 375 -9.16 22.25 13.76
CA VAL A 375 -8.80 23.18 14.82
C VAL A 375 -8.01 22.48 15.94
N ARG A 376 -8.42 21.27 16.34
CA ARG A 376 -7.71 20.46 17.36
C ARG A 376 -6.33 20.00 16.89
N LEU A 377 -6.22 19.57 15.64
CA LEU A 377 -4.93 19.23 15.05
C LEU A 377 -3.99 20.42 14.98
N ALA A 378 -4.53 21.60 14.63
CA ALA A 378 -3.77 22.86 14.63
C ALA A 378 -3.26 23.23 16.00
N GLU A 379 -4.07 23.04 17.02
CA GLU A 379 -3.70 23.29 18.41
C GLU A 379 -2.58 22.35 18.85
N ALA A 380 -2.72 21.04 18.66
CA ALA A 380 -1.70 20.06 19.01
C ALA A 380 -0.35 20.38 18.33
N ALA A 381 -0.36 20.71 17.04
CA ALA A 381 0.83 21.12 16.31
C ALA A 381 1.46 22.40 16.87
N SER A 382 0.63 23.39 17.22
CA SER A 382 1.10 24.64 17.81
C SER A 382 1.75 24.43 19.19
N ARG A 383 1.20 23.55 20.00
CA ARG A 383 1.74 23.25 21.35
C ARG A 383 3.11 22.58 21.29
N LYS A 384 3.37 21.74 20.28
CA LYS A 384 4.64 21.03 20.08
C LYS A 384 5.74 21.86 19.42
N ARG A 385 5.40 23.00 18.82
CA ARG A 385 6.32 23.75 17.95
C ARG A 385 7.61 24.18 18.62
N ALA A 386 7.55 24.71 19.84
CA ALA A 386 8.74 25.17 20.56
C ALA A 386 9.70 23.99 20.77
N TRP A 387 9.21 22.90 21.30
CA TRP A 387 10.00 21.68 21.50
C TRP A 387 10.63 21.17 20.19
N MET A 388 9.88 21.18 19.08
CA MET A 388 10.43 20.76 17.79
C MET A 388 11.56 21.66 17.29
N VAL A 389 11.46 22.97 17.51
CA VAL A 389 12.53 23.91 17.15
C VAL A 389 13.78 23.65 17.99
N ASP A 390 13.62 23.42 19.29
CA ASP A 390 14.73 23.09 20.19
C ASP A 390 15.39 21.76 19.79
N ALA A 391 14.60 20.74 19.49
CA ALA A 391 15.10 19.45 18.98
C ALA A 391 15.84 19.59 17.63
N MET A 392 15.38 20.48 16.74
CA MET A 392 16.08 20.79 15.49
C MET A 392 17.42 21.49 15.76
N GLN A 393 17.51 22.40 16.70
CA GLN A 393 18.78 23.06 17.07
C GLN A 393 19.78 22.06 17.65
N GLU A 394 19.32 21.16 18.52
CA GLU A 394 20.15 20.10 19.07
C GLU A 394 20.66 19.16 17.98
N ALA A 395 19.78 18.69 17.10
CA ALA A 395 20.13 17.83 15.98
C ALA A 395 21.09 18.52 14.98
N ALA A 396 20.93 19.82 14.74
CA ALA A 396 21.83 20.60 13.92
C ALA A 396 23.23 20.65 14.53
N SER A 397 23.31 20.88 15.85
CA SER A 397 24.57 20.92 16.60
C SER A 397 25.30 19.56 16.57
N ALA A 398 24.54 18.46 16.50
CA ALA A 398 25.07 17.10 16.39
C ALA A 398 25.39 16.68 14.94
N GLY A 399 25.09 17.53 13.95
CA GLY A 399 25.37 17.25 12.53
C GLY A 399 24.40 16.28 11.86
N HIS A 400 23.20 16.07 12.44
CA HIS A 400 22.24 15.06 11.97
C HIS A 400 21.45 15.51 10.74
N LYS A 401 21.10 14.50 9.92
CA LYS A 401 20.06 14.63 8.89
C LYS A 401 18.72 14.16 9.46
N VAL A 402 17.73 15.04 9.43
CA VAL A 402 16.45 14.83 10.12
C VAL A 402 15.28 14.93 9.15
N VAL A 403 14.33 14.01 9.29
CA VAL A 403 13.02 14.07 8.63
C VAL A 403 11.97 14.40 9.70
N ILE A 404 11.14 15.40 9.44
CA ILE A 404 10.06 15.81 10.35
C ILE A 404 8.74 15.67 9.62
N LEU A 405 7.85 14.85 10.17
CA LEU A 405 6.52 14.61 9.62
C LEU A 405 5.47 15.39 10.40
N THR A 406 4.78 16.27 9.69
CA THR A 406 3.61 17.00 10.20
C THR A 406 2.32 16.47 9.59
N GLY A 407 1.16 16.88 10.12
CA GLY A 407 -0.13 16.46 9.61
C GLY A 407 -0.71 17.39 8.54
N ARG A 408 -0.38 18.68 8.59
CA ARG A 408 -1.00 19.71 7.77
C ARG A 408 0.03 20.55 7.03
N ARG A 409 -0.34 21.05 5.86
CA ARG A 409 0.50 21.92 5.02
C ARG A 409 0.98 23.15 5.77
N ASN A 410 0.06 23.85 6.42
CA ASN A 410 0.40 25.06 7.19
C ASN A 410 1.41 24.78 8.32
N ASP A 411 1.42 23.58 8.90
CA ASP A 411 2.38 23.22 9.95
C ASP A 411 3.79 23.06 9.38
N VAL A 412 3.94 22.62 8.12
CA VAL A 412 5.22 22.56 7.42
C VAL A 412 5.82 23.96 7.30
N ASP A 413 5.03 24.91 6.77
CA ASP A 413 5.50 26.29 6.54
C ASP A 413 5.81 27.02 7.84
N VAL A 414 4.92 26.91 8.82
CA VAL A 414 5.07 27.58 10.11
C VAL A 414 6.27 27.03 10.89
N LEU A 415 6.48 25.70 10.88
CA LEU A 415 7.64 25.09 11.53
C LEU A 415 8.93 25.47 10.79
N GLY A 416 8.94 25.46 9.48
CA GLY A 416 10.09 25.85 8.66
C GLY A 416 10.50 27.30 8.89
N ALA A 417 9.52 28.21 8.96
CA ALA A 417 9.77 29.62 9.28
C ALA A 417 10.30 29.82 10.72
N ALA A 418 9.71 29.10 11.69
CA ALA A 418 10.16 29.16 13.09
C ALA A 418 11.59 28.65 13.25
N ALA A 419 11.91 27.52 12.61
CA ALA A 419 13.25 26.92 12.63
C ALA A 419 14.29 27.84 11.97
N LYS A 420 13.99 28.42 10.81
CA LYS A 420 14.88 29.39 10.15
C LYS A 420 15.15 30.63 11.02
N LYS A 421 14.14 31.09 11.76
CA LYS A 421 14.29 32.22 12.69
C LYS A 421 15.15 31.87 13.92
N ALA A 422 15.05 30.65 14.40
CA ALA A 422 15.73 30.19 15.61
C ALA A 422 17.18 29.75 15.37
N MET A 423 17.51 29.32 14.15
CA MET A 423 18.87 28.87 13.80
C MET A 423 19.63 29.96 13.05
N PRO A 424 20.93 30.21 13.40
CA PRO A 424 21.78 31.12 12.67
C PRO A 424 21.90 30.71 11.18
N GLU A 425 22.11 31.68 10.30
CA GLU A 425 22.39 31.43 8.89
C GLU A 425 23.57 30.44 8.74
N HIS A 426 23.42 29.49 7.82
CA HIS A 426 24.40 28.43 7.52
C HIS A 426 24.58 27.33 8.59
N THR A 427 23.82 27.32 9.68
CA THR A 427 23.88 26.24 10.68
C THR A 427 23.32 24.93 10.13
N ALA A 428 22.24 25.00 9.35
CA ALA A 428 21.61 23.84 8.72
C ALA A 428 20.79 24.25 7.49
N THR A 429 20.62 23.32 6.56
CA THR A 429 19.72 23.52 5.42
C THR A 429 18.34 22.97 5.74
N ILE A 430 17.29 23.76 5.48
CA ILE A 430 15.90 23.38 5.73
C ILE A 430 15.16 23.28 4.40
N TRP A 431 14.72 22.07 4.10
CA TRP A 431 13.87 21.72 2.96
C TRP A 431 12.45 21.48 3.44
N HIS A 432 11.46 21.79 2.64
CA HIS A 432 10.05 21.52 2.96
C HIS A 432 9.28 21.09 1.71
N THR A 433 8.28 20.21 1.92
CA THR A 433 7.38 19.76 0.87
C THR A 433 6.03 19.34 1.44
N HIS A 434 4.97 19.51 0.68
CA HIS A 434 3.60 19.15 1.07
C HIS A 434 2.75 18.70 -0.15
N GLY A 435 1.47 18.39 0.08
CA GLY A 435 0.60 17.81 -0.93
C GLY A 435 0.34 18.66 -2.16
N ASP A 436 0.47 20.01 -2.08
CA ASP A 436 0.25 20.92 -3.22
C ASP A 436 1.43 20.95 -4.19
N ASP A 437 2.61 20.50 -3.76
CA ASP A 437 3.76 20.44 -4.64
C ASP A 437 3.53 19.36 -5.71
N SER A 438 3.95 19.63 -6.94
CA SER A 438 3.88 18.60 -7.97
C SER A 438 4.73 17.38 -7.61
N PRO A 439 4.40 16.17 -8.09
CA PRO A 439 5.22 14.99 -7.86
C PRO A 439 6.70 15.19 -8.26
N ALA A 440 6.97 15.98 -9.29
CA ALA A 440 8.32 16.31 -9.73
C ALA A 440 9.04 17.22 -8.74
N ASP A 441 8.36 18.26 -8.25
CA ASP A 441 8.96 19.21 -7.30
C ASP A 441 9.25 18.54 -5.94
N ARG A 442 8.32 17.68 -5.47
CA ARG A 442 8.55 16.85 -4.26
C ARG A 442 9.77 15.96 -4.40
N ASP A 443 9.89 15.33 -5.55
CA ASP A 443 11.03 14.47 -5.83
C ASP A 443 12.34 15.26 -5.88
N GLU A 444 12.36 16.41 -6.55
CA GLU A 444 13.53 17.31 -6.62
C GLU A 444 13.95 17.78 -5.22
N THR A 445 12.98 18.21 -4.38
CA THR A 445 13.22 18.61 -2.98
C THR A 445 13.87 17.47 -2.17
N CYS A 446 13.34 16.26 -2.29
CA CYS A 446 13.89 15.11 -1.57
C CYS A 446 15.29 14.72 -2.07
N GLN A 447 15.55 14.81 -3.39
CA GLN A 447 16.89 14.57 -3.94
C GLN A 447 17.90 15.63 -3.49
N ALA A 448 17.48 16.89 -3.47
CA ALA A 448 18.30 17.98 -2.96
C ALA A 448 18.64 17.78 -1.47
N TRP A 449 17.68 17.35 -0.66
CA TRP A 449 17.93 17.00 0.73
C TRP A 449 18.86 15.79 0.87
N LEU A 450 18.67 14.72 0.08
CA LEU A 450 19.52 13.53 0.09
C LEU A 450 20.99 13.86 -0.23
N THR A 451 21.20 14.72 -1.22
CA THR A 451 22.57 15.07 -1.68
C THR A 451 23.20 16.20 -0.88
N SER A 452 22.42 16.91 -0.05
CA SER A 452 22.99 17.99 0.78
C SER A 452 23.94 17.42 1.83
N PRO A 453 25.06 18.08 2.12
CA PRO A 453 25.83 17.76 3.31
C PRO A 453 24.97 18.05 4.56
N GLY A 454 25.13 17.26 5.64
CA GLY A 454 24.47 17.54 6.90
C GLY A 454 25.14 18.72 7.64
N PRO A 455 24.44 19.31 8.64
CA PRO A 455 23.07 19.00 9.08
C PRO A 455 22.01 19.52 8.11
N ALA A 456 20.96 18.71 7.91
CA ALA A 456 19.91 19.02 6.97
C ALA A 456 18.53 18.52 7.47
N PHE A 457 17.50 19.34 7.29
CA PHE A 457 16.14 19.05 7.70
C PHE A 457 15.21 18.95 6.50
N LEU A 458 14.37 17.91 6.47
CA LEU A 458 13.24 17.80 5.56
C LEU A 458 11.95 17.84 6.38
N ILE A 459 11.21 18.92 6.27
CA ILE A 459 9.89 19.07 6.92
C ILE A 459 8.83 18.77 5.87
N ALA A 460 7.95 17.81 6.15
CA ALA A 460 6.97 17.37 5.17
C ALA A 460 5.66 16.91 5.82
N THR A 461 4.58 16.90 5.03
CA THR A 461 3.37 16.19 5.46
C THR A 461 3.57 14.68 5.28
N GLY A 462 3.00 13.87 6.18
CA GLY A 462 3.11 12.41 6.12
C GLY A 462 2.70 11.86 4.77
N ASP A 463 1.62 12.36 4.18
CA ASP A 463 1.10 11.91 2.88
C ASP A 463 2.01 12.30 1.72
N SER A 464 2.70 13.44 1.79
CA SER A 464 3.59 13.88 0.70
C SER A 464 4.84 13.01 0.55
N ILE A 465 5.33 12.43 1.65
CA ILE A 465 6.51 11.55 1.63
C ILE A 465 6.19 10.10 1.95
N GLY A 466 4.95 9.81 2.37
CA GLY A 466 4.55 8.55 2.99
C GLY A 466 4.74 7.29 2.17
N GLU A 467 4.85 7.34 0.85
CA GLU A 467 4.73 6.08 0.12
C GLU A 467 5.80 5.79 -0.95
N SER A 468 6.75 6.68 -1.22
CA SER A 468 7.65 6.38 -2.35
C SER A 468 9.01 7.06 -2.33
N LEU A 469 9.20 8.03 -1.47
CA LEU A 469 10.46 8.76 -1.41
C LEU A 469 11.50 7.96 -0.62
N ASN A 470 12.74 8.03 -1.06
CA ASN A 470 13.85 7.40 -0.38
C ASN A 470 14.48 8.42 0.58
N LEU A 471 14.41 8.15 1.88
CA LEU A 471 14.94 9.02 2.93
C LEU A 471 15.98 8.27 3.78
N GLN A 472 16.68 7.32 3.18
CA GLN A 472 17.61 6.41 3.84
C GLN A 472 18.83 7.10 4.47
N ASP A 473 19.04 8.39 4.25
CA ASP A 473 20.17 9.14 4.83
C ASP A 473 19.81 9.85 6.15
N ALA A 474 18.56 9.67 6.63
CA ALA A 474 18.11 10.23 7.90
C ALA A 474 18.70 9.47 9.10
N ASP A 475 19.21 10.21 10.07
CA ASP A 475 19.62 9.68 11.38
C ASP A 475 18.45 9.68 12.39
N LEU A 476 17.58 10.68 12.25
CA LEU A 476 16.46 10.94 13.11
C LEU A 476 15.20 11.21 12.28
N MET A 477 14.10 10.59 12.69
CA MET A 477 12.77 10.90 12.19
C MET A 477 11.90 11.38 13.34
N ILE A 478 11.32 12.57 13.22
CA ILE A 478 10.37 13.11 14.18
C ILE A 478 8.97 13.05 13.57
N VAL A 479 8.09 12.28 14.18
CA VAL A 479 6.68 12.20 13.80
C VAL A 479 5.90 13.15 14.71
N ALA A 480 5.70 14.37 14.24
CA ALA A 480 5.04 15.43 14.98
C ALA A 480 3.51 15.24 15.04
N MET A 481 2.93 14.49 14.13
CA MET A 481 1.54 14.07 14.19
C MET A 481 1.45 12.58 13.87
N LEU A 482 0.81 11.83 14.78
CA LEU A 482 0.59 10.40 14.60
C LEU A 482 -0.34 10.16 13.40
N PRO A 483 -0.03 9.17 12.55
CA PRO A 483 -0.94 8.77 11.49
C PRO A 483 -2.14 8.00 12.04
N TRP A 484 -3.24 7.99 11.29
CA TRP A 484 -4.51 7.40 11.72
C TRP A 484 -4.56 5.85 11.66
N THR A 485 -3.59 5.24 11.00
CA THR A 485 -3.57 3.78 10.82
C THR A 485 -2.19 3.18 11.07
N PRO A 486 -2.11 1.95 11.63
CA PRO A 486 -0.85 1.24 11.80
C PRO A 486 -0.06 1.09 10.49
N GLY A 487 -0.75 0.86 9.38
CA GLY A 487 -0.12 0.73 8.07
C GLY A 487 0.63 1.99 7.63
N GLN A 488 0.11 3.20 7.95
CA GLN A 488 0.81 4.45 7.69
C GLN A 488 2.04 4.61 8.58
N VAL A 489 1.98 4.21 9.86
CA VAL A 489 3.16 4.19 10.75
C VAL A 489 4.28 3.37 10.12
N MET A 490 3.97 2.14 9.71
CA MET A 490 4.94 1.24 9.07
C MET A 490 5.50 1.82 7.77
N GLN A 491 4.67 2.51 6.99
CA GLN A 491 5.11 3.18 5.76
C GLN A 491 6.08 4.32 6.04
N TYR A 492 5.81 5.16 7.02
CA TYR A 492 6.69 6.28 7.40
C TYR A 492 8.05 5.77 7.87
N GLU A 493 8.07 4.82 8.80
CA GLU A 493 9.30 4.19 9.27
C GLU A 493 10.11 3.55 8.15
N GLY A 494 9.44 2.86 7.22
CA GLY A 494 10.05 2.21 6.07
C GLY A 494 10.66 3.18 5.03
N ARG A 495 10.52 4.51 5.22
CA ARG A 495 11.22 5.51 4.39
C ARG A 495 12.65 5.76 4.86
N VAL A 496 12.88 5.67 6.14
CA VAL A 496 14.16 5.91 6.78
C VAL A 496 14.87 4.60 7.12
N ALA A 497 14.17 3.61 7.66
CA ALA A 497 14.70 2.27 7.92
C ALA A 497 14.57 1.38 6.68
N ARG A 498 15.56 1.40 5.80
CA ARG A 498 15.50 0.79 4.47
C ARG A 498 16.82 0.12 4.08
N LEU A 499 16.78 -0.85 3.15
CA LEU A 499 18.00 -1.43 2.56
C LEU A 499 18.87 -0.34 1.94
N GLY A 500 20.14 -0.32 2.33
CA GLY A 500 21.11 0.70 1.93
C GLY A 500 21.37 1.78 2.98
N GLN A 501 20.56 1.90 4.03
CA GLN A 501 20.88 2.73 5.19
C GLN A 501 22.06 2.10 5.97
N GLN A 502 23.04 2.91 6.28
CA GLN A 502 24.27 2.46 6.96
C GLN A 502 24.25 2.71 8.47
N ARG A 503 23.35 3.58 8.93
CA ARG A 503 23.31 4.05 10.32
C ARG A 503 22.01 3.66 11.00
N PRO A 504 22.04 3.38 12.32
CA PRO A 504 20.79 3.22 13.10
C PRO A 504 19.93 4.47 13.02
N VAL A 505 18.63 4.30 12.96
CA VAL A 505 17.66 5.40 12.90
C VAL A 505 16.88 5.48 14.20
N LEU A 506 16.83 6.68 14.79
CA LEU A 506 15.91 7.00 15.89
C LEU A 506 14.61 7.55 15.31
N ILE A 507 13.47 7.02 15.76
CA ILE A 507 12.13 7.48 15.38
C ILE A 507 11.42 7.96 16.64
N GLN A 508 11.14 9.25 16.69
CA GLN A 508 10.47 9.89 17.83
C GLN A 508 9.03 10.25 17.47
N TYR A 509 8.09 9.76 18.26
CA TYR A 509 6.68 10.12 18.18
C TYR A 509 6.36 11.15 19.25
N ILE A 510 5.91 12.34 18.85
CA ILE A 510 5.68 13.44 19.76
C ILE A 510 4.19 13.52 20.09
N ILE A 511 3.87 13.32 21.36
CA ILE A 511 2.50 13.30 21.89
C ILE A 511 2.36 14.43 22.89
N ALA A 512 1.54 15.42 22.57
CA ALA A 512 1.23 16.49 23.51
C ALA A 512 0.07 16.06 24.42
N GLU A 513 0.28 16.08 25.73
CA GLU A 513 -0.75 15.75 26.72
C GLU A 513 -1.94 16.73 26.61
N GLU A 514 -3.13 16.27 26.93
CA GLU A 514 -4.39 17.01 26.87
C GLU A 514 -4.70 17.56 25.46
N THR A 515 -4.30 16.83 24.42
CA THR A 515 -4.62 17.17 23.04
C THR A 515 -5.24 15.97 22.28
N VAL A 516 -5.58 16.19 21.03
CA VAL A 516 -6.05 15.11 20.14
C VAL A 516 -5.01 14.01 19.91
N ASP A 517 -3.73 14.27 20.18
CA ASP A 517 -2.66 13.28 19.99
C ASP A 517 -2.87 12.02 20.83
N GLU A 518 -3.33 12.17 22.08
CA GLU A 518 -3.62 11.03 22.97
C GLU A 518 -4.71 10.14 22.38
N ARG A 519 -5.76 10.74 21.82
CA ARG A 519 -6.84 9.96 21.19
C ARG A 519 -6.39 9.22 19.95
N VAL A 520 -5.54 9.84 19.12
CA VAL A 520 -4.97 9.17 17.94
C VAL A 520 -4.06 8.03 18.37
N ALA A 521 -3.26 8.19 19.41
CA ALA A 521 -2.41 7.14 19.98
C ALA A 521 -3.27 5.95 20.46
N GLU A 522 -4.35 6.21 21.18
CA GLU A 522 -5.28 5.18 21.65
C GLU A 522 -5.96 4.42 20.50
N MET A 523 -6.45 5.14 19.49
CA MET A 523 -7.01 4.52 18.28
C MET A 523 -6.02 3.59 17.58
N LEU A 524 -4.76 3.99 17.50
CA LEU A 524 -3.70 3.14 16.94
C LEU A 524 -3.52 1.88 17.79
N LEU A 525 -3.45 2.01 19.11
CA LEU A 525 -3.33 0.88 20.05
C LEU A 525 -4.46 -0.14 19.88
N ASN A 526 -5.68 0.32 19.69
CA ASN A 526 -6.86 -0.55 19.49
C ASN A 526 -6.86 -1.28 18.14
N LYS A 527 -6.24 -0.72 17.10
CA LYS A 527 -6.16 -1.33 15.75
C LYS A 527 -5.00 -2.32 15.61
N LEU A 528 -3.93 -2.15 16.39
CA LEU A 528 -2.71 -2.95 16.26
C LEU A 528 -2.91 -4.47 16.40
N PRO A 529 -3.71 -5.01 17.35
CA PRO A 529 -3.86 -6.46 17.50
C PRO A 529 -4.43 -7.16 16.27
N SER A 530 -5.45 -6.57 15.64
CA SER A 530 -6.08 -7.15 14.44
C SER A 530 -5.14 -7.15 13.24
N VAL A 531 -4.32 -6.11 13.10
CA VAL A 531 -3.32 -6.03 12.04
C VAL A 531 -2.20 -7.05 12.30
N ALA A 532 -1.69 -7.15 13.52
CA ALA A 532 -0.65 -8.11 13.89
C ALA A 532 -1.07 -9.56 13.61
N GLN A 533 -2.30 -9.94 13.99
CA GLN A 533 -2.82 -11.27 13.76
C GLN A 533 -2.86 -11.64 12.27
N LEU A 534 -3.28 -10.71 11.41
CA LEU A 534 -3.42 -10.96 9.97
C LEU A 534 -2.10 -10.83 9.21
N THR A 535 -1.21 -9.96 9.67
CA THR A 535 0.09 -9.74 9.02
C THR A 535 1.21 -10.56 9.65
N GLY A 536 1.03 -11.12 10.86
CA GLY A 536 2.07 -11.82 11.62
C GLY A 536 3.28 -10.93 11.90
N ASP A 537 3.08 -9.64 12.00
CA ASP A 537 4.15 -8.64 12.11
C ASP A 537 4.39 -8.29 13.58
N ASN A 538 5.51 -8.77 14.14
CA ASN A 538 5.92 -8.46 15.51
C ASN A 538 6.35 -7.00 15.71
N ASP A 539 6.73 -6.29 14.65
CA ASP A 539 6.99 -4.84 14.71
C ASP A 539 5.77 -4.05 15.19
N VAL A 540 4.57 -4.55 14.88
CA VAL A 540 3.29 -4.02 15.37
C VAL A 540 3.17 -4.20 16.90
N ALA A 541 3.61 -5.33 17.43
CA ALA A 541 3.64 -5.57 18.88
C ALA A 541 4.64 -4.65 19.59
N MET A 542 5.81 -4.41 18.99
CA MET A 542 6.80 -3.47 19.51
C MET A 542 6.32 -2.03 19.48
N LEU A 543 5.57 -1.62 18.46
CA LEU A 543 4.94 -0.30 18.40
C LEU A 543 3.94 -0.13 19.55
N ARG A 544 3.12 -1.16 19.80
CA ARG A 544 2.21 -1.18 20.95
C ARG A 544 2.96 -0.96 22.27
N GLN A 545 4.05 -1.69 22.50
CA GLN A 545 4.86 -1.54 23.71
C GLN A 545 5.43 -0.13 23.86
N SER A 546 5.80 0.53 22.76
CA SER A 546 6.31 1.91 22.78
C SER A 546 5.21 2.94 23.09
N LEU A 547 3.95 2.65 22.70
CA LEU A 547 2.80 3.54 22.95
C LEU A 547 2.11 3.28 24.30
N THR A 548 2.27 2.09 24.92
CA THR A 548 1.65 1.74 26.21
C THR A 548 2.32 2.38 27.44
N GLY A 549 3.31 3.25 27.27
CA GLY A 549 3.80 4.10 28.36
C GLY A 549 2.78 5.15 28.85
N MET A 550 1.55 5.14 28.28
CA MET A 550 0.42 5.93 28.76
C MET A 550 -0.20 5.22 29.96
N ASP A 551 0.01 5.72 31.16
CA ASP A 551 -0.75 5.31 32.35
C ASP A 551 -2.24 5.65 32.15
N ASP A 552 -3.10 4.68 32.50
CA ASP A 552 -4.55 4.83 32.60
C ASP A 552 -4.91 6.04 33.49
N LYS A 553 -5.07 7.20 32.89
CA LYS A 553 -5.71 8.35 33.55
C LYS A 553 -7.18 8.33 33.18
N ASP A 554 -7.94 7.65 34.05
CA ASP A 554 -9.39 7.59 34.02
C ASP A 554 -10.06 8.96 33.95
N GLY A 555 -11.01 9.11 33.05
CA GLY A 555 -12.06 10.12 33.10
C GLY A 555 -12.09 11.17 31.98
N LEU A 556 -10.94 11.60 31.42
CA LEU A 556 -10.93 12.59 30.32
C LEU A 556 -11.24 11.94 28.96
N VAL A 557 -10.93 10.66 28.85
CA VAL A 557 -11.12 9.82 27.66
C VAL A 557 -12.60 9.66 27.32
N ASP A 558 -13.44 9.48 28.34
CA ASP A 558 -14.90 9.28 28.15
C ASP A 558 -15.60 10.55 27.68
N GLU A 559 -15.18 11.73 28.12
CA GLU A 559 -15.79 13.01 27.73
C GLU A 559 -15.41 13.40 26.28
N VAL A 560 -14.19 13.10 25.86
CA VAL A 560 -13.75 13.31 24.47
C VAL A 560 -14.31 12.23 23.55
N ALA A 561 -14.46 10.99 24.01
CA ALA A 561 -15.12 9.92 23.27
C ALA A 561 -16.60 10.26 23.00
N ALA A 562 -17.34 10.69 24.01
CA ALA A 562 -18.74 11.11 23.87
C ALA A 562 -18.91 12.33 22.94
N MET A 563 -17.94 13.24 22.89
CA MET A 563 -17.94 14.36 21.95
C MET A 563 -17.59 13.96 20.52
N LEU A 564 -16.73 12.93 20.31
CA LEU A 564 -16.37 12.43 18.98
C LEU A 564 -17.40 11.44 18.42
N ASP A 565 -18.12 10.72 19.28
CA ASP A 565 -19.26 9.89 18.87
C ASP A 565 -20.48 10.74 18.45
N GLN A 566 -20.56 11.98 18.90
CA GLN A 566 -21.54 12.95 18.41
C GLN A 566 -21.16 13.63 17.09
N LEU A 567 -19.89 13.53 16.70
CA LEU A 567 -19.42 13.91 15.37
C LEU A 567 -19.43 12.64 14.53
N ASP A 568 -20.42 12.54 13.65
CA ASP A 568 -20.54 11.40 12.71
C ASP A 568 -19.28 11.31 11.87
N ILE A 569 -18.39 10.37 12.25
CA ILE A 569 -17.07 10.16 11.59
C ILE A 569 -17.28 9.63 10.16
N SER A 570 -18.52 9.27 9.79
CA SER A 570 -18.86 8.89 8.41
C SER A 570 -18.81 10.07 7.43
N ASP A 571 -18.90 11.32 7.93
CA ASP A 571 -18.80 12.55 7.13
C ASP A 571 -17.37 13.11 7.05
N ILE A 572 -16.40 12.51 7.74
CA ILE A 572 -15.00 12.84 7.52
C ILE A 572 -14.52 12.08 6.27
N VAL A 573 -15.01 12.50 5.13
CA VAL A 573 -14.28 12.34 3.87
C VAL A 573 -12.99 13.12 4.04
N ILE A 574 -11.90 12.41 4.28
CA ILE A 574 -10.58 13.00 4.12
C ILE A 574 -10.52 13.36 2.63
N ASP A 575 -10.69 14.65 2.32
CA ASP A 575 -10.45 15.21 1.00
C ASP A 575 -9.00 14.90 0.59
N GLY A 576 -8.84 13.77 0.01
CA GLY A 576 -7.61 13.19 -0.50
C GLY A 576 -7.91 12.22 -1.62
N ASP A 577 -9.19 12.05 -1.94
CA ASP A 577 -9.68 11.14 -3.00
C ASP A 577 -10.59 11.87 -4.03
N GLU A 578 -10.37 13.18 -4.30
CA GLU A 578 -10.78 13.79 -5.56
C GLU A 578 -9.64 13.86 -6.56
#